data_72fb025db3386c716e1dbbbdf24f3864
#
_entry.id   72fb025db3386c716e1dbbbdf24f3864
#
_cell.length_a   1.000
_cell.length_b   1.000
_cell.length_c   1.000
_cell.angle_alpha   90.00
_cell.angle_beta   90.00
_cell.angle_gamma   90.00
#
_symmetry.space_group_name_H-M   'P 1'
#
loop_
_entity.id
_entity.type
_entity.pdbx_description
1 polymer ?
#
loop_
_entity_poly.entity_id
_entity_poly.type
_entity_poly.pdbx_seq_one_letter_code
_entity_poly.pdbx_strand_id
1 'polypeptide(L)'
;MIKIAITGACGHMGRVIAGIIGERSDCSVSAGIDMAGEAYESFPLVRSVYDLAEKPDVIIDFSHPSALPDLLNYCKMNSVPLVIGTTGYSDEEKAAITAASSQIPVFFTFNMSLGINLLAELAKKAVQVLGDQFDIEIVEKHHNRKKDAPSGTAIMLAEAINEELGNSRHYIYDRHAVRRPRDRDEIGMSSIRGGTIVGEHDIIFAGHDEVITLSHSAQSREVFAVGAVNAAVFLAGKPAGLYAMKDLIS
;
A
#
# COMPACT_ATOMS: atom_id res chain seq x y z
N MET A 1 -1.99 20.24 -15.63
CA MET A 1 -1.38 18.87 -15.63
C MET A 1 -0.42 18.82 -14.47
N ILE A 2 -0.59 17.85 -13.56
CA ILE A 2 0.21 17.71 -12.34
C ILE A 2 1.60 17.19 -12.72
N LYS A 3 2.66 17.90 -12.31
CA LYS A 3 4.05 17.53 -12.54
C LYS A 3 4.55 16.60 -11.44
N ILE A 4 4.83 15.35 -11.77
CA ILE A 4 5.26 14.30 -10.84
C ILE A 4 6.74 14.01 -11.03
N ALA A 5 7.54 14.06 -9.96
CA ALA A 5 8.88 13.50 -9.96
C ALA A 5 8.85 12.09 -9.32
N ILE A 6 9.68 11.17 -9.84
CA ILE A 6 9.71 9.77 -9.40
C ILE A 6 11.11 9.46 -8.84
N THR A 7 11.19 9.05 -7.56
CA THR A 7 12.44 8.51 -7.00
C THR A 7 12.48 6.99 -7.14
N GLY A 8 13.66 6.44 -7.42
CA GLY A 8 13.81 5.05 -7.86
C GLY A 8 13.32 4.85 -9.30
N ALA A 9 13.43 5.89 -10.13
CA ALA A 9 12.87 5.93 -11.48
C ALA A 9 13.38 4.81 -12.39
N CYS A 10 14.64 4.39 -12.26
CA CYS A 10 15.23 3.32 -13.05
C CYS A 10 14.88 1.91 -12.57
N GLY A 11 14.31 1.78 -11.36
CA GLY A 11 13.81 0.53 -10.80
C GLY A 11 12.57 0.00 -11.53
N HIS A 12 12.22 -1.25 -11.23
CA HIS A 12 11.03 -1.88 -11.84
C HIS A 12 9.75 -1.05 -11.63
N MET A 13 9.46 -0.67 -10.38
CA MET A 13 8.25 0.11 -10.06
C MET A 13 8.31 1.52 -10.62
N GLY A 14 9.48 2.18 -10.61
CA GLY A 14 9.64 3.51 -11.20
C GLY A 14 9.30 3.55 -12.68
N ARG A 15 9.75 2.54 -13.45
CA ARG A 15 9.41 2.40 -14.88
C ARG A 15 7.93 2.16 -15.12
N VAL A 16 7.30 1.31 -14.30
CA VAL A 16 5.85 1.05 -14.38
C VAL A 16 5.06 2.33 -14.07
N ILE A 17 5.44 3.07 -13.04
CA ILE A 17 4.82 4.36 -12.68
C ILE A 17 4.95 5.36 -13.83
N ALA A 18 6.14 5.47 -14.43
CA ALA A 18 6.37 6.37 -15.56
C ALA A 18 5.48 5.99 -16.77
N GLY A 19 5.36 4.70 -17.08
CA GLY A 19 4.47 4.21 -18.12
C GLY A 19 3.00 4.56 -17.87
N ILE A 20 2.51 4.31 -16.65
CA ILE A 20 1.12 4.63 -16.25
C ILE A 20 0.87 6.15 -16.36
N ILE A 21 1.81 6.99 -15.91
CA ILE A 21 1.69 8.45 -16.03
C ILE A 21 1.64 8.86 -17.50
N GLY A 22 2.44 8.23 -18.37
CA GLY A 22 2.49 8.51 -19.80
C GLY A 22 1.17 8.26 -20.54
N GLU A 23 0.31 7.39 -20.01
CA GLU A 23 -1.03 7.09 -20.57
C GLU A 23 -2.13 8.04 -20.03
N ARG A 24 -1.80 8.95 -19.10
CA ARG A 24 -2.78 9.85 -18.46
C ARG A 24 -2.72 11.26 -19.04
N SER A 25 -3.85 11.95 -18.98
CA SER A 25 -3.97 13.34 -19.44
C SER A 25 -3.96 14.38 -18.28
N ASP A 26 -4.07 13.93 -17.03
CA ASP A 26 -4.15 14.78 -15.83
C ASP A 26 -2.80 15.01 -15.14
N CYS A 27 -1.80 14.19 -15.43
CA CYS A 27 -0.44 14.28 -14.87
C CYS A 27 0.64 14.00 -15.92
N SER A 28 1.88 14.36 -15.59
CA SER A 28 3.07 14.09 -16.43
C SER A 28 4.30 13.87 -15.55
N VAL A 29 5.27 13.08 -16.03
CA VAL A 29 6.57 12.96 -15.36
C VAL A 29 7.40 14.20 -15.65
N SER A 30 7.78 14.93 -14.59
CA SER A 30 8.67 16.10 -14.71
C SER A 30 10.14 15.72 -14.63
N ALA A 31 10.48 14.70 -13.83
CA ALA A 31 11.84 14.18 -13.70
C ALA A 31 11.83 12.78 -13.07
N GLY A 32 12.84 11.97 -13.42
CA GLY A 32 13.24 10.80 -12.68
C GLY A 32 14.42 11.11 -11.77
N ILE A 33 14.46 10.52 -10.58
CA ILE A 33 15.56 10.63 -9.63
C ILE A 33 16.06 9.22 -9.35
N ASP A 34 17.32 8.96 -9.69
CA ASP A 34 17.95 7.65 -9.43
C ASP A 34 19.48 7.79 -9.34
N MET A 35 20.11 7.17 -8.36
CA MET A 35 21.56 7.21 -8.19
C MET A 35 22.29 6.39 -9.25
N ALA A 36 21.63 5.36 -9.79
CA ALA A 36 22.16 4.47 -10.80
C ALA A 36 21.15 4.36 -11.96
N GLY A 37 21.67 4.24 -13.17
CA GLY A 37 20.87 4.03 -14.36
C GLY A 37 21.05 5.12 -15.41
N GLU A 38 20.49 4.85 -16.57
CA GLU A 38 20.53 5.75 -17.74
C GLU A 38 19.10 6.21 -18.05
N ALA A 39 18.98 7.39 -18.64
CA ALA A 39 17.70 7.91 -19.12
C ALA A 39 17.10 6.92 -20.14
N TYR A 40 15.81 6.59 -19.94
CA TYR A 40 15.07 5.62 -20.77
C TYR A 40 13.82 6.22 -21.39
N GLU A 41 13.49 7.44 -21.02
CA GLU A 41 12.32 8.19 -21.51
C GLU A 41 12.71 9.65 -21.81
N SER A 42 11.76 10.45 -22.26
CA SER A 42 11.97 11.85 -22.65
C SER A 42 12.14 12.82 -21.47
N PHE A 43 11.83 12.41 -20.25
CA PHE A 43 12.01 13.26 -19.07
C PHE A 43 13.45 13.24 -18.54
N PRO A 44 13.93 14.31 -17.91
CA PRO A 44 15.29 14.37 -17.36
C PRO A 44 15.46 13.36 -16.22
N LEU A 45 16.62 12.70 -16.19
CA LEU A 45 17.04 11.85 -15.08
C LEU A 45 18.15 12.57 -14.30
N VAL A 46 17.95 12.73 -13.00
CA VAL A 46 18.91 13.35 -12.08
C VAL A 46 19.33 12.38 -10.98
N ARG A 47 20.44 12.64 -10.30
CA ARG A 47 20.97 11.75 -9.28
C ARG A 47 20.46 12.04 -7.88
N SER A 48 20.04 13.26 -7.61
CA SER A 48 19.54 13.71 -6.33
C SER A 48 18.29 14.56 -6.50
N VAL A 49 17.43 14.56 -5.50
CA VAL A 49 16.27 15.44 -5.44
C VAL A 49 16.67 16.93 -5.47
N TYR A 50 17.88 17.26 -5.03
CA TYR A 50 18.43 18.62 -5.05
C TYR A 50 18.91 19.07 -6.44
N ASP A 51 19.04 18.15 -7.41
CA ASP A 51 19.44 18.43 -8.80
C ASP A 51 18.22 18.72 -9.70
N LEU A 52 17.01 18.70 -9.16
CA LEU A 52 15.79 19.00 -9.91
C LEU A 52 15.83 20.44 -10.44
N ALA A 53 15.72 20.62 -11.76
CA ALA A 53 15.71 21.92 -12.40
C ALA A 53 14.42 22.71 -12.11
N GLU A 54 13.29 22.01 -11.92
CA GLU A 54 12.00 22.60 -11.59
C GLU A 54 11.40 21.90 -10.37
N LYS A 55 10.68 22.65 -9.55
CA LYS A 55 9.90 22.10 -8.44
C LYS A 55 8.73 21.26 -8.97
N PRO A 56 8.63 19.96 -8.61
CA PRO A 56 7.46 19.17 -8.96
C PRO A 56 6.26 19.54 -8.08
N ASP A 57 5.05 19.22 -8.55
CA ASP A 57 3.83 19.37 -7.76
C ASP A 57 3.70 18.26 -6.69
N VAL A 58 4.30 17.08 -6.94
CA VAL A 58 4.36 15.95 -6.02
C VAL A 58 5.52 15.02 -6.36
N ILE A 59 6.08 14.35 -5.35
CA ILE A 59 7.07 13.29 -5.53
C ILE A 59 6.45 11.94 -5.20
N ILE A 60 6.68 10.92 -6.05
CA ILE A 60 6.40 9.52 -5.75
C ILE A 60 7.71 8.81 -5.45
N ASP A 61 7.81 8.20 -4.27
CA ASP A 61 9.00 7.46 -3.84
C ASP A 61 8.81 5.95 -3.90
N PHE A 62 9.58 5.29 -4.76
CA PHE A 62 9.79 3.84 -4.82
C PHE A 62 11.29 3.51 -4.89
N SER A 63 12.05 4.04 -3.96
CA SER A 63 13.51 3.93 -3.94
C SER A 63 14.02 2.98 -2.83
N HIS A 64 14.76 3.48 -1.90
CA HIS A 64 15.33 2.76 -0.76
C HIS A 64 15.18 3.61 0.51
N PRO A 65 14.98 3.01 1.71
CA PRO A 65 14.83 3.76 2.96
C PRO A 65 15.91 4.79 3.23
N SER A 66 17.15 4.54 2.81
CA SER A 66 18.25 5.49 2.96
C SER A 66 18.06 6.84 2.25
N ALA A 67 17.12 6.94 1.28
CA ALA A 67 16.81 8.19 0.61
C ALA A 67 15.84 9.09 1.42
N LEU A 68 15.18 8.53 2.45
CA LEU A 68 14.14 9.21 3.20
C LEU A 68 14.57 10.56 3.80
N PRO A 69 15.74 10.69 4.46
CA PRO A 69 16.15 11.95 5.07
C PRO A 69 16.23 13.10 4.06
N ASP A 70 16.83 12.87 2.90
CA ASP A 70 16.99 13.87 1.84
C ASP A 70 15.63 14.21 1.22
N LEU A 71 14.78 13.21 0.98
CA LEU A 71 13.43 13.43 0.47
C LEU A 71 12.59 14.26 1.41
N LEU A 72 12.55 13.93 2.70
CA LEU A 72 11.80 14.70 3.69
C LEU A 72 12.33 16.12 3.81
N ASN A 73 13.65 16.32 3.80
CA ASN A 73 14.26 17.65 3.86
C ASN A 73 13.88 18.48 2.64
N TYR A 74 14.07 17.95 1.44
CA TYR A 74 13.69 18.64 0.20
C TYR A 74 12.21 19.00 0.16
N CYS A 75 11.34 18.04 0.49
CA CYS A 75 9.89 18.24 0.48
C CYS A 75 9.46 19.33 1.48
N LYS A 76 10.02 19.35 2.68
CA LYS A 76 9.75 20.39 3.69
C LYS A 76 10.23 21.76 3.23
N MET A 77 11.47 21.86 2.73
CA MET A 77 12.05 23.14 2.26
C MET A 77 11.28 23.75 1.11
N ASN A 78 10.74 22.93 0.23
CA ASN A 78 10.07 23.35 -1.00
C ASN A 78 8.55 23.24 -0.94
N SER A 79 7.96 22.81 0.20
CA SER A 79 6.53 22.55 0.34
C SER A 79 6.01 21.63 -0.78
N VAL A 80 6.67 20.49 -0.98
CA VAL A 80 6.33 19.49 -2.00
C VAL A 80 5.62 18.31 -1.32
N PRO A 81 4.43 17.92 -1.76
CA PRO A 81 3.76 16.69 -1.34
C PRO A 81 4.58 15.44 -1.65
N LEU A 82 4.50 14.43 -0.78
CA LEU A 82 5.27 13.19 -0.90
C LEU A 82 4.39 11.96 -0.77
N VAL A 83 4.38 11.10 -1.80
CA VAL A 83 3.78 9.77 -1.78
C VAL A 83 4.89 8.74 -1.54
N ILE A 84 4.77 7.97 -0.47
CA ILE A 84 5.79 7.00 -0.06
C ILE A 84 5.30 5.58 -0.36
N GLY A 85 5.93 4.94 -1.35
CA GLY A 85 5.73 3.53 -1.71
C GLY A 85 6.91 2.63 -1.32
N THR A 86 8.02 3.21 -0.89
CA THR A 86 9.17 2.48 -0.34
C THR A 86 8.76 1.79 0.97
N THR A 87 9.25 0.57 1.17
CA THR A 87 8.97 -0.27 2.34
C THR A 87 10.23 -0.57 3.15
N GLY A 88 10.08 -1.12 4.35
CA GLY A 88 11.22 -1.55 5.18
C GLY A 88 11.76 -0.45 6.11
N TYR A 89 10.98 0.57 6.37
CA TYR A 89 11.34 1.63 7.33
C TYR A 89 11.35 1.14 8.78
N SER A 90 12.32 1.62 9.54
CA SER A 90 12.35 1.48 11.01
C SER A 90 11.23 2.29 11.67
N ASP A 91 11.02 2.09 12.96
CA ASP A 91 10.00 2.85 13.68
C ASP A 91 10.40 4.32 13.85
N GLU A 92 11.70 4.63 13.92
CA GLU A 92 12.22 5.99 13.90
C GLU A 92 11.97 6.70 12.56
N GLU A 93 12.16 5.97 11.44
CA GLU A 93 11.87 6.50 10.10
C GLU A 93 10.38 6.74 9.91
N LYS A 94 9.51 5.83 10.37
CA LYS A 94 8.04 6.03 10.37
C LYS A 94 7.63 7.23 11.23
N ALA A 95 8.27 7.42 12.38
CA ALA A 95 8.05 8.60 13.22
C ALA A 95 8.47 9.88 12.51
N ALA A 96 9.59 9.87 11.77
CA ALA A 96 10.03 11.01 10.97
C ALA A 96 9.06 11.35 9.83
N ILE A 97 8.50 10.33 9.15
CA ILE A 97 7.44 10.50 8.14
C ILE A 97 6.21 11.18 8.77
N THR A 98 5.76 10.67 9.91
CA THR A 98 4.62 11.25 10.64
C THR A 98 4.89 12.67 11.07
N ALA A 99 6.08 12.98 11.58
CA ALA A 99 6.46 14.33 11.98
C ALA A 99 6.48 15.30 10.79
N ALA A 100 6.95 14.86 9.61
CA ALA A 100 6.99 15.67 8.40
C ALA A 100 5.57 16.05 7.91
N SER A 101 4.56 15.22 8.17
CA SER A 101 3.19 15.48 7.75
C SER A 101 2.57 16.73 8.42
N SER A 102 3.14 17.22 9.51
CA SER A 102 2.75 18.51 10.10
C SER A 102 3.14 19.73 9.25
N GLN A 103 4.05 19.55 8.28
CA GLN A 103 4.58 20.65 7.45
C GLN A 103 4.25 20.48 5.97
N ILE A 104 4.09 19.26 5.49
CA ILE A 104 3.79 18.91 4.10
C ILE A 104 2.71 17.84 4.02
N PRO A 105 1.97 17.75 2.89
CA PRO A 105 1.12 16.59 2.64
C PRO A 105 1.98 15.34 2.42
N VAL A 106 1.74 14.29 3.20
CA VAL A 106 2.41 12.99 3.07
C VAL A 106 1.36 11.90 2.88
N PHE A 107 1.48 11.12 1.82
CA PHE A 107 0.68 9.92 1.63
C PHE A 107 1.54 8.70 1.98
N PHE A 108 1.16 8.01 3.04
CA PHE A 108 1.87 6.83 3.51
C PHE A 108 0.89 5.73 3.89
N THR A 109 1.05 4.54 3.31
CA THR A 109 0.17 3.40 3.52
C THR A 109 0.94 2.08 3.42
N PHE A 110 0.47 1.06 4.12
CA PHE A 110 1.04 -0.29 4.05
C PHE A 110 0.81 -0.99 2.71
N ASN A 111 -0.25 -0.62 2.00
CA ASN A 111 -0.60 -1.22 0.71
C ASN A 111 -1.21 -0.17 -0.22
N MET A 112 -0.59 0.02 -1.38
CA MET A 112 -1.03 0.99 -2.39
C MET A 112 -2.18 0.48 -3.29
N SER A 113 -2.62 -0.77 -3.16
CA SER A 113 -3.73 -1.30 -3.96
C SER A 113 -5.06 -0.70 -3.53
N LEU A 114 -5.75 0.00 -4.44
CA LEU A 114 -7.12 0.47 -4.22
C LEU A 114 -8.06 -0.69 -3.89
N GLY A 115 -7.95 -1.80 -4.61
CA GLY A 115 -8.79 -2.96 -4.42
C GLY A 115 -8.63 -3.60 -3.03
N ILE A 116 -7.40 -3.71 -2.52
CA ILE A 116 -7.15 -4.24 -1.18
C ILE A 116 -7.70 -3.31 -0.09
N ASN A 117 -7.54 -2.00 -0.25
CA ASN A 117 -8.07 -1.07 0.74
C ASN A 117 -9.60 -1.02 0.70
N LEU A 118 -10.22 -1.07 -0.48
CA LEU A 118 -11.67 -1.24 -0.59
C LEU A 118 -12.14 -2.55 0.05
N LEU A 119 -11.42 -3.66 -0.18
CA LEU A 119 -11.71 -4.95 0.46
C LEU A 119 -11.71 -4.84 1.99
N ALA A 120 -10.73 -4.11 2.56
CA ALA A 120 -10.66 -3.87 4.00
C ALA A 120 -11.90 -3.10 4.52
N GLU A 121 -12.30 -2.02 3.83
CA GLU A 121 -13.49 -1.25 4.22
C GLU A 121 -14.79 -2.06 4.08
N LEU A 122 -14.92 -2.87 3.02
CA LEU A 122 -16.05 -3.79 2.86
C LEU A 122 -16.08 -4.85 3.98
N ALA A 123 -14.91 -5.37 4.38
CA ALA A 123 -14.81 -6.33 5.48
C ALA A 123 -15.22 -5.71 6.83
N LYS A 124 -14.78 -4.48 7.12
CA LYS A 124 -15.25 -3.73 8.30
C LYS A 124 -16.77 -3.58 8.29
N LYS A 125 -17.33 -3.19 7.13
CA LYS A 125 -18.79 -3.06 7.00
C LYS A 125 -19.52 -4.38 7.17
N ALA A 126 -18.97 -5.47 6.63
CA ALA A 126 -19.52 -6.81 6.80
C ALA A 126 -19.55 -7.20 8.29
N VAL A 127 -18.44 -7.02 9.00
CA VAL A 127 -18.35 -7.32 10.45
C VAL A 127 -19.36 -6.51 11.28
N GLN A 128 -19.55 -5.23 10.98
CA GLN A 128 -20.54 -4.39 11.67
C GLN A 128 -21.98 -4.95 11.55
N VAL A 129 -22.29 -5.59 10.41
CA VAL A 129 -23.61 -6.14 10.13
C VAL A 129 -23.76 -7.58 10.66
N LEU A 130 -22.72 -8.40 10.45
CA LEU A 130 -22.75 -9.85 10.73
C LEU A 130 -22.46 -10.16 12.21
N GLY A 131 -21.63 -9.33 12.85
CA GLY A 131 -21.26 -9.46 14.26
C GLY A 131 -20.67 -10.83 14.60
N ASP A 132 -21.02 -11.32 15.80
CA ASP A 132 -20.53 -12.60 16.34
C ASP A 132 -21.27 -13.84 15.79
N GLN A 133 -22.19 -13.65 14.84
CA GLN A 133 -22.96 -14.77 14.25
C GLN A 133 -22.17 -15.50 13.16
N PHE A 134 -21.10 -14.89 12.65
CA PHE A 134 -20.29 -15.43 11.58
C PHE A 134 -18.86 -15.71 12.03
N ASP A 135 -18.36 -16.87 11.67
CA ASP A 135 -16.95 -17.22 11.79
C ASP A 135 -16.12 -16.51 10.71
N ILE A 136 -14.91 -16.08 11.05
CA ILE A 136 -14.08 -15.29 10.15
C ILE A 136 -12.81 -16.07 9.80
N GLU A 137 -12.59 -16.32 8.51
CA GLU A 137 -11.39 -16.97 7.98
C GLU A 137 -10.81 -16.12 6.85
N ILE A 138 -9.49 -16.02 6.79
CA ILE A 138 -8.77 -15.34 5.71
C ILE A 138 -7.88 -16.39 5.01
N VAL A 139 -8.02 -16.49 3.70
CA VAL A 139 -7.17 -17.34 2.86
C VAL A 139 -6.37 -16.45 1.91
N GLU A 140 -5.05 -16.57 1.96
CA GLU A 140 -4.18 -15.84 1.04
C GLU A 140 -3.34 -16.79 0.20
N LYS A 141 -3.09 -16.40 -1.06
CA LYS A 141 -2.35 -17.20 -2.03
C LYS A 141 -1.29 -16.35 -2.70
N HIS A 142 -0.05 -16.83 -2.71
CA HIS A 142 1.07 -16.16 -3.37
C HIS A 142 2.00 -17.17 -4.07
N HIS A 143 2.92 -16.62 -4.86
CA HIS A 143 3.95 -17.42 -5.54
C HIS A 143 4.82 -18.21 -4.56
N ASN A 144 5.41 -19.31 -5.05
CA ASN A 144 6.22 -20.25 -4.27
C ASN A 144 7.52 -19.66 -3.67
N ARG A 145 7.94 -18.46 -4.11
CA ARG A 145 9.13 -17.76 -3.60
C ARG A 145 8.85 -16.79 -2.45
N LYS A 146 7.57 -16.56 -2.08
CA LYS A 146 7.21 -15.68 -0.98
C LYS A 146 7.63 -16.31 0.35
N LYS A 147 8.41 -15.56 1.16
CA LYS A 147 9.01 -16.08 2.40
C LYS A 147 8.10 -15.92 3.60
N ASP A 148 7.40 -14.79 3.69
CA ASP A 148 6.49 -14.50 4.79
C ASP A 148 5.16 -15.26 4.60
N ALA A 149 4.62 -15.79 5.69
CA ALA A 149 3.30 -16.41 5.80
C ALA A 149 2.76 -16.19 7.23
N PRO A 150 1.57 -15.58 7.38
CA PRO A 150 0.75 -14.97 6.35
C PRO A 150 1.40 -13.75 5.69
N SER A 151 0.83 -13.30 4.55
CA SER A 151 1.26 -12.07 3.89
C SER A 151 0.94 -10.84 4.76
N GLY A 152 1.74 -9.77 4.64
CA GLY A 152 1.44 -8.49 5.30
C GLY A 152 0.04 -7.95 4.98
N THR A 153 -0.46 -8.19 3.77
CA THR A 153 -1.84 -7.83 3.37
C THR A 153 -2.88 -8.63 4.15
N ALA A 154 -2.68 -9.93 4.34
CA ALA A 154 -3.61 -10.76 5.13
C ALA A 154 -3.65 -10.31 6.59
N ILE A 155 -2.48 -9.97 7.17
CA ILE A 155 -2.39 -9.43 8.53
C ILE A 155 -3.14 -8.08 8.61
N MET A 156 -2.91 -7.17 7.67
CA MET A 156 -3.61 -5.88 7.60
C MET A 156 -5.14 -6.04 7.52
N LEU A 157 -5.62 -6.99 6.73
CA LEU A 157 -7.06 -7.29 6.62
C LEU A 157 -7.61 -7.85 7.95
N ALA A 158 -6.88 -8.74 8.60
CA ALA A 158 -7.25 -9.30 9.90
C ALA A 158 -7.28 -8.23 11.00
N GLU A 159 -6.28 -7.34 11.02
CA GLU A 159 -6.21 -6.20 11.95
C GLU A 159 -7.39 -5.25 11.74
N ALA A 160 -7.71 -4.89 10.50
CA ALA A 160 -8.83 -4.02 10.16
C ALA A 160 -10.18 -4.60 10.64
N ILE A 161 -10.37 -5.91 10.50
CA ILE A 161 -11.56 -6.61 11.01
C ILE A 161 -11.56 -6.62 12.54
N ASN A 162 -10.43 -6.93 13.16
CA ASN A 162 -10.30 -7.06 14.61
C ASN A 162 -10.49 -5.71 15.32
N GLU A 163 -10.04 -4.61 14.73
CA GLU A 163 -10.32 -3.26 15.22
C GLU A 163 -11.82 -2.98 15.34
N GLU A 164 -12.61 -3.33 14.32
CA GLU A 164 -14.08 -3.19 14.36
C GLU A 164 -14.75 -4.06 15.42
N LEU A 165 -14.11 -5.17 15.81
CA LEU A 165 -14.54 -6.07 16.88
C LEU A 165 -13.94 -5.69 18.27
N GLY A 166 -13.38 -4.49 18.40
CA GLY A 166 -12.77 -4.00 19.64
C GLY A 166 -11.51 -4.74 20.07
N ASN A 167 -10.76 -5.31 19.11
CA ASN A 167 -9.55 -6.12 19.32
C ASN A 167 -9.80 -7.35 20.22
N SER A 168 -10.98 -7.93 20.12
CA SER A 168 -11.40 -9.07 20.95
C SER A 168 -11.04 -10.43 20.36
N ARG A 169 -10.49 -10.47 19.14
CA ARG A 169 -10.17 -11.71 18.42
C ARG A 169 -8.69 -12.04 18.50
N HIS A 170 -8.40 -13.34 18.50
CA HIS A 170 -7.04 -13.85 18.36
C HIS A 170 -6.85 -14.57 17.03
N TYR A 171 -5.59 -14.62 16.53
CA TYR A 171 -5.26 -15.13 15.21
C TYR A 171 -4.82 -16.59 15.28
N ILE A 172 -5.40 -17.43 14.42
CA ILE A 172 -5.07 -18.84 14.30
C ILE A 172 -4.45 -19.11 12.93
N TYR A 173 -3.20 -19.57 12.94
CA TYR A 173 -2.44 -19.84 11.71
C TYR A 173 -2.39 -21.33 11.35
N ASP A 174 -2.63 -22.21 12.33
CA ASP A 174 -2.57 -23.66 12.17
C ASP A 174 -3.63 -24.33 13.05
N ARG A 175 -4.48 -25.15 12.42
CA ARG A 175 -5.49 -25.95 13.13
C ARG A 175 -5.08 -27.44 13.28
N HIS A 176 -3.96 -27.84 12.68
CA HIS A 176 -3.48 -29.22 12.75
C HIS A 176 -2.96 -29.59 14.15
N ALA A 177 -2.34 -28.65 14.84
CA ALA A 177 -1.70 -28.89 16.12
C ALA A 177 -2.67 -29.23 17.25
N VAL A 178 -3.95 -28.86 17.15
CA VAL A 178 -4.95 -29.03 18.19
C VAL A 178 -6.25 -29.62 17.64
N ARG A 179 -6.64 -30.78 18.18
CA ARG A 179 -7.92 -31.44 17.79
C ARG A 179 -9.07 -30.92 18.67
N ARG A 180 -9.66 -29.80 18.25
CA ARG A 180 -10.84 -29.21 18.89
C ARG A 180 -11.72 -28.49 17.87
N PRO A 181 -13.02 -28.23 18.18
CA PRO A 181 -13.81 -27.29 17.40
C PRO A 181 -13.18 -25.89 17.42
N ARG A 182 -13.53 -25.07 16.44
CA ARG A 182 -13.17 -23.66 16.36
C ARG A 182 -13.85 -22.88 17.50
N ASP A 183 -13.11 -21.95 18.11
CA ASP A 183 -13.71 -20.99 19.04
C ASP A 183 -14.29 -19.77 18.27
N ARG A 184 -15.26 -19.07 18.86
CA ARG A 184 -15.94 -17.94 18.22
C ARG A 184 -15.08 -16.68 18.12
N ASP A 185 -14.11 -16.54 19.02
CA ASP A 185 -13.20 -15.40 19.10
C ASP A 185 -11.93 -15.57 18.24
N GLU A 186 -11.93 -16.52 17.31
CA GLU A 186 -10.83 -16.74 16.38
C GLU A 186 -11.01 -15.99 15.04
N ILE A 187 -9.92 -15.48 14.48
CA ILE A 187 -9.77 -15.18 13.06
C ILE A 187 -8.73 -16.17 12.52
N GLY A 188 -9.14 -17.11 11.67
CA GLY A 188 -8.22 -18.04 11.05
C GLY A 188 -7.51 -17.42 9.86
N MET A 189 -6.22 -17.72 9.69
CA MET A 189 -5.44 -17.28 8.53
C MET A 189 -4.71 -18.45 7.88
N SER A 190 -5.04 -18.75 6.64
CA SER A 190 -4.44 -19.85 5.86
C SER A 190 -3.63 -19.29 4.69
N SER A 191 -2.40 -19.78 4.54
CA SER A 191 -1.47 -19.33 3.50
C SER A 191 -1.21 -20.42 2.47
N ILE A 192 -1.47 -20.14 1.20
CA ILE A 192 -1.18 -21.03 0.07
C ILE A 192 0.01 -20.47 -0.70
N ARG A 193 0.96 -21.32 -1.07
CA ARG A 193 2.15 -20.99 -1.87
C ARG A 193 2.19 -21.87 -3.10
N GLY A 194 2.19 -21.26 -4.31
CA GLY A 194 2.20 -22.01 -5.56
C GLY A 194 2.51 -21.16 -6.78
N GLY A 195 3.21 -21.76 -7.74
CA GLY A 195 3.47 -21.17 -9.04
C GLY A 195 3.97 -19.73 -8.99
N THR A 196 3.32 -18.88 -9.80
CA THR A 196 3.61 -17.45 -9.96
C THR A 196 2.46 -16.56 -9.51
N ILE A 197 1.57 -17.05 -8.64
CA ILE A 197 0.42 -16.28 -8.12
C ILE A 197 0.94 -14.94 -7.57
N VAL A 198 0.40 -13.85 -8.07
CA VAL A 198 0.85 -12.49 -7.69
C VAL A 198 0.41 -12.16 -6.27
N GLY A 199 -0.88 -12.40 -5.96
CA GLY A 199 -1.48 -12.23 -4.66
C GLY A 199 -3.01 -12.29 -4.73
N GLU A 200 -3.58 -13.24 -4.00
CA GLU A 200 -5.03 -13.38 -3.85
C GLU A 200 -5.36 -13.38 -2.36
N HIS A 201 -6.49 -12.79 -2.01
CA HIS A 201 -6.96 -12.69 -0.63
C HIS A 201 -8.47 -12.88 -0.60
N ASP A 202 -8.92 -13.90 0.13
CA ASP A 202 -10.32 -14.19 0.36
C ASP A 202 -10.62 -13.98 1.86
N ILE A 203 -11.62 -13.16 2.18
CA ILE A 203 -12.17 -13.02 3.52
C ILE A 203 -13.50 -13.74 3.52
N ILE A 204 -13.62 -14.78 4.34
CA ILE A 204 -14.76 -15.67 4.42
C ILE A 204 -15.48 -15.40 5.72
N PHE A 205 -16.76 -15.06 5.64
CA PHE A 205 -17.68 -14.97 6.75
C PHE A 205 -18.64 -16.16 6.66
N ALA A 206 -18.51 -17.12 7.57
CA ALA A 206 -19.27 -18.35 7.58
C ALA A 206 -20.30 -18.33 8.71
N GLY A 207 -21.57 -18.20 8.36
CA GLY A 207 -22.71 -18.21 9.26
C GLY A 207 -23.44 -19.54 9.27
N HIS A 208 -24.64 -19.55 9.88
CA HIS A 208 -25.52 -20.71 9.85
C HIS A 208 -26.20 -20.80 8.49
N ASP A 209 -25.92 -21.87 7.75
CA ASP A 209 -26.45 -22.18 6.40
C ASP A 209 -26.12 -21.15 5.30
N GLU A 210 -25.20 -20.21 5.55
CA GLU A 210 -24.74 -19.26 4.53
C GLU A 210 -23.27 -18.91 4.69
N VAL A 211 -22.61 -18.55 3.57
CA VAL A 211 -21.24 -18.08 3.56
C VAL A 211 -21.14 -16.85 2.65
N ILE A 212 -20.50 -15.80 3.15
CA ILE A 212 -20.17 -14.61 2.37
C ILE A 212 -18.67 -14.59 2.18
N THR A 213 -18.20 -14.40 0.94
CA THR A 213 -16.79 -14.30 0.63
C THR A 213 -16.52 -12.97 -0.09
N LEU A 214 -15.58 -12.20 0.45
CA LEU A 214 -15.03 -11.02 -0.19
C LEU A 214 -13.66 -11.36 -0.74
N SER A 215 -13.46 -11.22 -2.06
CA SER A 215 -12.26 -11.71 -2.74
C SER A 215 -11.56 -10.59 -3.50
N HIS A 216 -10.23 -10.61 -3.49
CA HIS A 216 -9.37 -9.79 -4.33
C HIS A 216 -8.28 -10.65 -4.97
N SER A 217 -8.06 -10.48 -6.27
CA SER A 217 -6.99 -11.13 -7.03
C SER A 217 -6.18 -10.09 -7.79
N ALA A 218 -4.90 -9.95 -7.45
CA ALA A 218 -3.97 -9.12 -8.21
C ALA A 218 -3.42 -9.90 -9.40
N GLN A 219 -3.58 -9.38 -10.60
CA GLN A 219 -3.03 -9.97 -11.84
C GLN A 219 -1.58 -9.53 -12.09
N SER A 220 -1.21 -8.36 -11.59
CA SER A 220 0.13 -7.78 -11.69
C SER A 220 0.44 -6.94 -10.44
N ARG A 221 1.73 -6.75 -10.16
CA ARG A 221 2.19 -5.77 -9.13
C ARG A 221 1.96 -4.32 -9.55
N GLU A 222 1.60 -4.08 -10.79
CA GLU A 222 1.26 -2.74 -11.30
C GLU A 222 0.09 -2.09 -10.56
N VAL A 223 -0.77 -2.87 -9.90
CA VAL A 223 -1.84 -2.35 -9.02
C VAL A 223 -1.32 -1.37 -7.97
N PHE A 224 -0.08 -1.56 -7.49
CA PHE A 224 0.55 -0.65 -6.52
C PHE A 224 1.00 0.65 -7.18
N ALA A 225 1.48 0.59 -8.43
CA ALA A 225 1.87 1.76 -9.20
C ALA A 225 0.65 2.62 -9.56
N VAL A 226 -0.45 1.98 -10.00
CA VAL A 226 -1.73 2.66 -10.24
C VAL A 226 -2.20 3.39 -8.99
N GLY A 227 -2.16 2.72 -7.84
CA GLY A 227 -2.52 3.32 -6.56
C GLY A 227 -1.63 4.52 -6.18
N ALA A 228 -0.32 4.41 -6.40
CA ALA A 228 0.63 5.49 -6.12
C ALA A 228 0.39 6.72 -7.02
N VAL A 229 0.10 6.52 -8.31
CA VAL A 229 -0.23 7.63 -9.22
C VAL A 229 -1.54 8.29 -8.82
N ASN A 230 -2.57 7.51 -8.46
CA ASN A 230 -3.82 8.07 -7.95
C ASN A 230 -3.61 8.83 -6.64
N ALA A 231 -2.78 8.31 -5.73
CA ALA A 231 -2.40 8.99 -4.49
C ALA A 231 -1.67 10.32 -4.78
N ALA A 232 -0.80 10.37 -5.78
CA ALA A 232 -0.10 11.60 -6.18
C ALA A 232 -1.06 12.66 -6.71
N VAL A 233 -1.99 12.27 -7.59
CA VAL A 233 -3.02 13.19 -8.12
C VAL A 233 -3.94 13.69 -6.99
N PHE A 234 -4.33 12.81 -6.08
CA PHE A 234 -5.13 13.16 -4.90
C PHE A 234 -4.39 14.12 -3.97
N LEU A 235 -3.08 13.90 -3.76
CA LEU A 235 -2.28 14.65 -2.80
C LEU A 235 -1.90 16.05 -3.29
N ALA A 236 -1.85 16.26 -4.61
CA ALA A 236 -1.53 17.53 -5.20
C ALA A 236 -2.55 18.60 -4.75
N GLY A 237 -2.06 19.65 -4.07
CA GLY A 237 -2.89 20.74 -3.55
C GLY A 237 -3.58 20.47 -2.20
N LYS A 238 -3.36 19.30 -1.58
CA LYS A 238 -3.84 19.06 -0.21
C LYS A 238 -3.05 19.86 0.82
N PRO A 239 -3.65 20.23 1.95
CA PRO A 239 -2.92 20.83 3.07
C PRO A 239 -1.97 19.83 3.72
N ALA A 240 -1.03 20.33 4.54
CA ALA A 240 -0.17 19.49 5.35
C ALA A 240 -1.02 18.49 6.17
N GLY A 241 -0.60 17.24 6.20
CA GLY A 241 -1.33 16.15 6.84
C GLY A 241 -0.78 14.79 6.44
N LEU A 242 -1.09 13.78 7.23
CA LEU A 242 -0.81 12.38 6.92
C LEU A 242 -2.06 11.77 6.28
N TYR A 243 -1.91 11.30 5.05
CA TYR A 243 -2.97 10.70 4.23
C TYR A 243 -2.66 9.23 3.97
N ALA A 244 -3.70 8.45 3.81
CA ALA A 244 -3.63 7.03 3.49
C ALA A 244 -4.70 6.66 2.44
N MET A 245 -4.75 5.40 2.03
CA MET A 245 -5.73 4.95 1.03
C MET A 245 -7.19 5.18 1.45
N LYS A 246 -7.52 5.11 2.73
CA LYS A 246 -8.86 5.40 3.24
C LYS A 246 -9.33 6.82 2.84
N ASP A 247 -8.41 7.79 2.82
CA ASP A 247 -8.73 9.19 2.47
C ASP A 247 -8.93 9.40 0.96
N LEU A 248 -8.50 8.45 0.16
CA LEU A 248 -8.65 8.46 -1.29
C LEU A 248 -9.91 7.74 -1.76
N ILE A 249 -10.39 6.75 -0.98
CA ILE A 249 -11.57 5.93 -1.32
C ILE A 249 -12.85 6.36 -0.60
N SER A 250 -12.75 7.34 0.32
CA SER A 250 -13.87 7.91 1.10
C SER A 250 -14.75 8.86 0.29
#